data_77bff2ffa316fee67e57315fd91cb30d
#
_entry.id   77bff2ffa316fee67e57315fd91cb30d
#
_cell.length_a   1.000
_cell.length_b   1.000
_cell.length_c   1.000
_cell.angle_alpha   90.00
_cell.angle_beta   90.00
_cell.angle_gamma   90.00
#
_symmetry.space_group_name_H-M   'P 1'
#
loop_
_entity.id
_entity.type
_entity.pdbx_description
1 polymer ?
#
loop_
_entity_poly.entity_id
_entity_poly.type
_entity_poly.pdbx_seq_one_letter_code
_entity_poly.pdbx_strand_id
1 'polypeptide(L)'
;MNSQSKTVIVTGASQGIGAAIVQAFLTRGYDVVGTARNATKSKELSPSDHLALIDGDIGQFNTAQKVAELAINKFGSIDAVVANAGIFVVKPFTDYTTDDFHALVSTNLAGFIHITQLAVKQMQAQKTGGSVVTITAALADNPIAGVTASLSMITKGGLETVTRHLAMEYAKQHIRFNAVAPGAVDTPLHANDSKESLAARSPMATISTVEDIASAVVYLTEAHQITGEVLHVDGGAHLGKW
;
A
#
# COMPACT_ATOMS: atom_id res chain seq x y z
N MET A 1 -17.85 18.87 -20.77
CA MET A 1 -18.20 18.20 -19.49
C MET A 1 -16.94 18.18 -18.65
N ASN A 2 -16.90 18.94 -17.55
CA ASN A 2 -15.78 18.80 -16.61
C ASN A 2 -15.86 17.39 -16.02
N SER A 3 -14.97 16.50 -16.41
CA SER A 3 -14.86 15.21 -15.72
C SER A 3 -14.42 15.52 -14.30
N GLN A 4 -15.22 15.15 -13.33
CA GLN A 4 -14.84 15.21 -11.92
C GLN A 4 -13.53 14.42 -11.74
N SER A 5 -12.57 15.00 -10.99
CA SER A 5 -11.32 14.31 -10.70
C SER A 5 -11.61 13.02 -9.91
N LYS A 6 -10.82 11.97 -10.16
CA LYS A 6 -10.93 10.71 -9.41
C LYS A 6 -10.30 10.87 -8.04
N THR A 7 -10.88 10.23 -7.03
CA THR A 7 -10.39 10.29 -5.65
C THR A 7 -9.67 8.99 -5.27
N VAL A 8 -8.45 9.12 -4.74
CA VAL A 8 -7.68 8.00 -4.19
C VAL A 8 -7.41 8.18 -2.70
N ILE A 9 -7.58 7.12 -1.94
CA ILE A 9 -7.17 7.03 -0.53
C ILE A 9 -5.81 6.36 -0.45
N VAL A 10 -4.85 6.98 0.24
CA VAL A 10 -3.52 6.40 0.48
C VAL A 10 -3.29 6.26 1.99
N THR A 11 -3.11 5.03 2.46
CA THR A 11 -2.79 4.76 3.86
C THR A 11 -1.26 4.73 4.06
N GLY A 12 -0.77 5.13 5.25
CA GLY A 12 0.66 5.24 5.49
C GLY A 12 1.32 6.37 4.69
N ALA A 13 0.59 7.45 4.43
CA ALA A 13 0.94 8.52 3.50
C ALA A 13 2.06 9.46 3.96
N SER A 14 2.46 9.44 5.24
CA SER A 14 3.24 10.54 5.84
C SER A 14 4.69 10.65 5.36
N GLN A 15 5.26 9.58 4.81
CA GLN A 15 6.67 9.53 4.39
C GLN A 15 6.95 8.36 3.43
N GLY A 16 8.12 8.38 2.78
CA GLY A 16 8.64 7.27 1.97
C GLY A 16 7.70 6.86 0.84
N ILE A 17 7.45 5.56 0.67
CA ILE A 17 6.60 5.02 -0.41
C ILE A 17 5.22 5.69 -0.42
N GLY A 18 4.57 5.85 0.75
CA GLY A 18 3.25 6.44 0.82
C GLY A 18 3.21 7.90 0.37
N ALA A 19 4.20 8.70 0.75
CA ALA A 19 4.29 10.10 0.32
C ALA A 19 4.57 10.20 -1.20
N ALA A 20 5.46 9.37 -1.74
CA ALA A 20 5.72 9.32 -3.17
C ALA A 20 4.46 8.92 -3.98
N ILE A 21 3.68 7.97 -3.48
CA ILE A 21 2.40 7.58 -4.08
C ILE A 21 1.42 8.75 -4.09
N VAL A 22 1.29 9.50 -2.98
CA VAL A 22 0.44 10.71 -2.93
C VAL A 22 0.87 11.71 -4.00
N GLN A 23 2.16 12.02 -4.10
CA GLN A 23 2.67 12.97 -5.10
C GLN A 23 2.42 12.48 -6.55
N ALA A 24 2.59 11.18 -6.80
CA ALA A 24 2.35 10.61 -8.12
C ALA A 24 0.88 10.76 -8.55
N PHE A 25 -0.07 10.54 -7.65
CA PHE A 25 -1.50 10.72 -7.95
C PHE A 25 -1.88 12.20 -8.11
N LEU A 26 -1.36 13.09 -7.26
CA LEU A 26 -1.59 14.54 -7.40
C LEU A 26 -1.08 15.05 -8.75
N THR A 27 0.10 14.62 -9.20
CA THR A 27 0.66 14.97 -10.51
C THR A 27 -0.22 14.49 -11.67
N ARG A 28 -1.00 13.43 -11.46
CA ARG A 28 -1.96 12.91 -12.45
C ARG A 28 -3.35 13.52 -12.37
N GLY A 29 -3.55 14.51 -11.51
CA GLY A 29 -4.82 15.24 -11.36
C GLY A 29 -5.87 14.49 -10.53
N TYR A 30 -5.46 13.54 -9.69
CA TYR A 30 -6.36 12.93 -8.71
C TYR A 30 -6.53 13.83 -7.49
N ASP A 31 -7.71 13.71 -6.86
CA ASP A 31 -7.90 14.14 -5.49
C ASP A 31 -7.40 13.05 -4.54
N VAL A 32 -6.67 13.41 -3.50
CA VAL A 32 -6.02 12.43 -2.62
C VAL A 32 -6.42 12.66 -1.16
N VAL A 33 -6.80 11.57 -0.48
CA VAL A 33 -6.91 11.54 0.98
C VAL A 33 -5.78 10.69 1.54
N GLY A 34 -4.83 11.33 2.22
CA GLY A 34 -3.70 10.67 2.87
C GLY A 34 -3.95 10.47 4.36
N THR A 35 -3.71 9.26 4.87
CA THR A 35 -3.79 8.98 6.32
C THR A 35 -2.54 8.30 6.83
N ALA A 36 -2.13 8.68 8.03
CA ALA A 36 -1.11 8.03 8.84
C ALA A 36 -1.28 8.49 10.30
N ARG A 37 -0.56 7.89 11.24
CA ARG A 37 -0.60 8.32 12.66
C ARG A 37 -0.30 9.79 12.87
N ASN A 38 0.51 10.40 12.00
CA ASN A 38 0.89 11.81 12.00
C ASN A 38 0.93 12.37 10.56
N ALA A 39 -0.10 12.14 9.75
CA ALA A 39 -0.14 12.56 8.35
C ALA A 39 -0.08 14.08 8.21
N THR A 40 -0.78 14.82 9.10
CA THR A 40 -0.81 16.28 9.11
C THR A 40 0.52 16.93 9.47
N LYS A 41 1.46 16.17 10.03
CA LYS A 41 2.83 16.62 10.38
C LYS A 41 3.87 16.11 9.37
N SER A 42 3.45 15.58 8.22
CA SER A 42 4.37 15.17 7.17
C SER A 42 5.25 16.35 6.73
N LYS A 43 6.53 16.07 6.54
CA LYS A 43 7.47 17.05 5.96
C LYS A 43 7.53 16.95 4.43
N GLU A 44 6.96 15.89 3.87
CA GLU A 44 6.97 15.61 2.43
C GLU A 44 5.67 16.03 1.75
N LEU A 45 4.59 16.25 2.52
CA LEU A 45 3.26 16.59 2.01
C LEU A 45 2.74 17.89 2.62
N SER A 46 2.18 18.75 1.78
CA SER A 46 1.47 19.95 2.21
C SER A 46 0.02 19.89 1.74
N PRO A 47 -0.98 20.12 2.62
CA PRO A 47 -2.38 20.15 2.20
C PRO A 47 -2.63 21.15 1.07
N SER A 48 -3.55 20.81 0.17
CA SER A 48 -3.98 21.65 -0.94
C SER A 48 -5.46 21.39 -1.21
N ASP A 49 -6.02 22.04 -2.23
CA ASP A 49 -7.41 21.81 -2.65
C ASP A 49 -7.62 20.34 -3.07
N HIS A 50 -6.57 19.71 -3.64
CA HIS A 50 -6.57 18.32 -4.11
C HIS A 50 -5.96 17.32 -3.11
N LEU A 51 -5.50 17.76 -1.93
CA LEU A 51 -4.94 16.89 -0.90
C LEU A 51 -5.58 17.17 0.45
N ALA A 52 -6.16 16.13 1.05
CA ALA A 52 -6.60 16.13 2.43
C ALA A 52 -5.76 15.14 3.25
N LEU A 53 -5.29 15.58 4.41
CA LEU A 53 -4.53 14.73 5.34
C LEU A 53 -5.31 14.56 6.63
N ILE A 54 -5.34 13.33 7.15
CA ILE A 54 -6.01 13.00 8.41
C ILE A 54 -5.13 12.09 9.26
N ASP A 55 -4.96 12.45 10.53
CA ASP A 55 -4.22 11.65 11.50
C ASP A 55 -5.08 10.50 12.03
N GLY A 56 -4.48 9.33 12.18
CA GLY A 56 -5.11 8.17 12.81
C GLY A 56 -4.35 6.87 12.59
N ASP A 57 -4.62 5.92 13.47
CA ASP A 57 -4.17 4.53 13.32
C ASP A 57 -5.16 3.76 12.46
N ILE A 58 -4.75 3.34 11.27
CA ILE A 58 -5.61 2.63 10.31
C ILE A 58 -6.05 1.25 10.82
N GLY A 59 -5.33 0.66 11.77
CA GLY A 59 -5.75 -0.54 12.49
C GLY A 59 -7.06 -0.35 13.28
N GLN A 60 -7.47 0.89 13.51
CA GLN A 60 -8.73 1.23 14.19
C GLN A 60 -9.83 1.52 13.14
N PHE A 61 -10.95 0.80 13.23
CA PHE A 61 -12.06 0.95 12.29
C PHE A 61 -12.58 2.39 12.21
N ASN A 62 -12.65 3.11 13.33
CA ASN A 62 -13.07 4.50 13.36
C ASN A 62 -12.18 5.44 12.54
N THR A 63 -10.87 5.15 12.46
CA THR A 63 -9.97 5.89 11.55
C THR A 63 -10.35 5.66 10.09
N ALA A 64 -10.55 4.40 9.70
CA ALA A 64 -10.95 4.06 8.33
C ALA A 64 -12.30 4.72 7.96
N GLN A 65 -13.27 4.77 8.88
CA GLN A 65 -14.53 5.49 8.67
C GLN A 65 -14.31 6.97 8.39
N LYS A 66 -13.55 7.66 9.24
CA LYS A 66 -13.25 9.10 9.05
C LYS A 66 -12.53 9.38 7.74
N VAL A 67 -11.62 8.51 7.33
CA VAL A 67 -10.90 8.62 6.05
C VAL A 67 -11.87 8.48 4.87
N ALA A 68 -12.74 7.47 4.89
CA ALA A 68 -13.73 7.27 3.84
C ALA A 68 -14.76 8.42 3.77
N GLU A 69 -15.26 8.85 4.92
CA GLU A 69 -16.16 10.02 5.03
C GLU A 69 -15.51 11.30 4.50
N LEU A 70 -14.22 11.53 4.81
CA LEU A 70 -13.49 12.69 4.30
C LEU A 70 -13.37 12.67 2.77
N ALA A 71 -13.08 11.50 2.18
CA ALA A 71 -13.02 11.35 0.73
C ALA A 71 -14.37 11.67 0.06
N ILE A 72 -15.45 11.12 0.59
CA ILE A 72 -16.80 11.33 0.06
C ILE A 72 -17.25 12.78 0.26
N ASN A 73 -17.08 13.35 1.43
CA ASN A 73 -17.57 14.69 1.76
C ASN A 73 -16.79 15.80 1.05
N LYS A 74 -15.46 15.63 0.90
CA LYS A 74 -14.62 16.67 0.29
C LYS A 74 -14.56 16.52 -1.23
N PHE A 75 -14.45 15.29 -1.74
CA PHE A 75 -14.14 15.02 -3.15
C PHE A 75 -15.27 14.30 -3.90
N GLY A 76 -16.27 13.77 -3.19
CA GLY A 76 -17.49 13.22 -3.77
C GLY A 76 -17.43 11.73 -4.14
N SER A 77 -16.25 11.10 -4.16
CA SER A 77 -16.10 9.70 -4.56
C SER A 77 -14.95 8.99 -3.84
N ILE A 78 -14.92 7.66 -3.98
CA ILE A 78 -13.74 6.82 -3.76
C ILE A 78 -13.57 5.99 -5.02
N ASP A 79 -12.53 6.26 -5.82
CA ASP A 79 -12.26 5.57 -7.07
C ASP A 79 -11.08 4.60 -6.94
N ALA A 80 -10.17 4.87 -6.00
CA ALA A 80 -9.05 3.98 -5.69
C ALA A 80 -8.66 3.99 -4.21
N VAL A 81 -8.08 2.88 -3.77
CA VAL A 81 -7.41 2.76 -2.47
C VAL A 81 -6.01 2.20 -2.68
N VAL A 82 -5.02 2.83 -2.06
CA VAL A 82 -3.69 2.27 -1.90
C VAL A 82 -3.48 1.89 -0.44
N ALA A 83 -3.56 0.60 -0.16
CA ALA A 83 -3.32 0.02 1.15
C ALA A 83 -1.81 -0.15 1.36
N ASN A 84 -1.15 0.97 1.68
CA ASN A 84 0.30 1.04 1.86
C ASN A 84 0.72 0.98 3.33
N ALA A 85 -0.11 1.44 4.27
CA ALA A 85 0.22 1.38 5.69
C ALA A 85 0.62 -0.04 6.12
N GLY A 86 1.79 -0.14 6.72
CA GLY A 86 2.30 -1.42 7.19
C GLY A 86 3.52 -1.24 8.07
N ILE A 87 3.76 -2.22 8.92
CA ILE A 87 4.97 -2.37 9.70
C ILE A 87 5.69 -3.65 9.30
N PHE A 88 7.00 -3.65 9.50
CA PHE A 88 7.88 -4.77 9.20
C PHE A 88 8.80 -5.00 10.39
N VAL A 89 8.79 -6.22 10.94
CA VAL A 89 9.58 -6.59 12.12
C VAL A 89 10.48 -7.75 11.73
N VAL A 90 11.78 -7.61 12.00
CA VAL A 90 12.80 -8.62 11.73
C VAL A 90 13.30 -9.17 13.05
N LYS A 91 12.96 -10.43 13.33
CA LYS A 91 13.39 -11.19 14.53
C LYS A 91 13.45 -12.68 14.22
N PRO A 92 14.27 -13.48 14.92
CA PRO A 92 14.11 -14.94 14.97
C PRO A 92 12.67 -15.30 15.37
N PHE A 93 12.14 -16.39 14.82
CA PHE A 93 10.72 -16.75 15.04
C PHE A 93 10.37 -16.90 16.52
N THR A 94 11.29 -17.45 17.32
CA THR A 94 11.13 -17.66 18.76
C THR A 94 11.10 -16.39 19.60
N ASP A 95 11.57 -15.27 19.04
CA ASP A 95 11.75 -14.00 19.76
C ASP A 95 10.58 -13.01 19.51
N TYR A 96 9.64 -13.38 18.63
CA TYR A 96 8.43 -12.59 18.45
C TYR A 96 7.55 -12.65 19.69
N THR A 97 7.11 -11.47 20.12
CA THR A 97 6.19 -11.32 21.25
C THR A 97 4.73 -11.29 20.79
N THR A 98 3.80 -11.47 21.73
CA THR A 98 2.37 -11.27 21.47
C THR A 98 2.08 -9.84 20.99
N ASP A 99 2.80 -8.84 21.50
CA ASP A 99 2.65 -7.45 21.07
C ASP A 99 3.10 -7.23 19.62
N ASP A 100 4.21 -7.86 19.20
CA ASP A 100 4.62 -7.85 17.78
C ASP A 100 3.53 -8.44 16.88
N PHE A 101 2.95 -9.56 17.30
CA PHE A 101 1.83 -10.20 16.58
C PHE A 101 0.62 -9.27 16.46
N HIS A 102 0.17 -8.71 17.59
CA HIS A 102 -0.98 -7.80 17.58
C HIS A 102 -0.71 -6.55 16.75
N ALA A 103 0.48 -5.96 16.83
CA ALA A 103 0.84 -4.80 16.04
C ALA A 103 0.83 -5.09 14.54
N LEU A 104 1.43 -6.22 14.11
CA LEU A 104 1.44 -6.65 12.73
C LEU A 104 0.04 -6.94 12.18
N VAL A 105 -0.77 -7.67 12.93
CA VAL A 105 -2.16 -7.98 12.55
C VAL A 105 -3.01 -6.71 12.49
N SER A 106 -2.92 -5.85 13.50
CA SER A 106 -3.69 -4.60 13.55
C SER A 106 -3.35 -3.69 12.37
N THR A 107 -2.06 -3.39 12.17
CA THR A 107 -1.68 -2.44 11.13
C THR A 107 -1.82 -3.03 9.72
N ASN A 108 -1.25 -4.22 9.49
CA ASN A 108 -1.13 -4.76 8.14
C ASN A 108 -2.44 -5.41 7.64
N LEU A 109 -3.15 -6.14 8.50
CA LEU A 109 -4.36 -6.87 8.11
C LEU A 109 -5.64 -6.10 8.44
N ALA A 110 -5.84 -5.70 9.70
CA ALA A 110 -7.05 -5.00 10.07
C ALA A 110 -7.14 -3.65 9.35
N GLY A 111 -6.03 -2.91 9.23
CA GLY A 111 -5.97 -1.67 8.46
C GLY A 111 -6.39 -1.83 7.01
N PHE A 112 -5.88 -2.88 6.33
CA PHE A 112 -6.31 -3.23 4.97
C PHE A 112 -7.81 -3.54 4.92
N ILE A 113 -8.29 -4.42 5.80
CA ILE A 113 -9.68 -4.86 5.81
C ILE A 113 -10.62 -3.68 6.01
N HIS A 114 -10.37 -2.85 7.02
CA HIS A 114 -11.25 -1.74 7.39
C HIS A 114 -11.46 -0.75 6.24
N ILE A 115 -10.35 -0.25 5.67
CA ILE A 115 -10.47 0.76 4.60
C ILE A 115 -10.99 0.16 3.30
N THR A 116 -10.60 -1.07 2.98
CA THR A 116 -11.02 -1.75 1.75
C THR A 116 -12.52 -2.05 1.76
N GLN A 117 -13.06 -2.53 2.89
CA GLN A 117 -14.51 -2.79 3.02
C GLN A 117 -15.35 -1.53 2.81
N LEU A 118 -14.92 -0.40 3.38
CA LEU A 118 -15.63 0.88 3.24
C LEU A 118 -15.54 1.40 1.80
N ALA A 119 -14.35 1.33 1.21
CA ALA A 119 -14.15 1.77 -0.17
C ALA A 119 -14.92 0.92 -1.17
N VAL A 120 -14.91 -0.41 -1.04
CA VAL A 120 -15.67 -1.31 -1.91
C VAL A 120 -17.17 -1.04 -1.82
N LYS A 121 -17.73 -0.85 -0.63
CA LYS A 121 -19.14 -0.47 -0.46
C LYS A 121 -19.46 0.84 -1.20
N GLN A 122 -18.57 1.83 -1.12
CA GLN A 122 -18.74 3.09 -1.83
C GLN A 122 -18.63 2.91 -3.34
N MET A 123 -17.63 2.16 -3.86
CA MET A 123 -17.48 1.84 -5.27
C MET A 123 -18.70 1.11 -5.83
N GLN A 124 -19.28 0.18 -5.06
CA GLN A 124 -20.54 -0.49 -5.42
C GLN A 124 -21.73 0.48 -5.51
N ALA A 125 -21.84 1.41 -4.57
CA ALA A 125 -22.89 2.44 -4.58
C ALA A 125 -22.74 3.41 -5.75
N GLN A 126 -21.51 3.77 -6.12
CA GLN A 126 -21.17 4.62 -7.27
C GLN A 126 -21.43 3.93 -8.62
N LYS A 127 -21.31 2.59 -8.69
CA LYS A 127 -21.44 1.78 -9.92
C LYS A 127 -20.43 2.16 -11.01
N THR A 128 -19.30 2.74 -10.64
CA THR A 128 -18.23 3.19 -11.54
C THR A 128 -17.06 2.21 -11.64
N GLY A 129 -17.10 1.13 -10.85
CA GLY A 129 -15.94 0.28 -10.61
C GLY A 129 -14.95 0.93 -9.65
N GLY A 130 -13.72 0.45 -9.66
CA GLY A 130 -12.67 0.99 -8.80
C GLY A 130 -11.37 0.19 -8.84
N SER A 131 -10.38 0.60 -8.03
CA SER A 131 -9.10 -0.07 -7.92
C SER A 131 -8.61 -0.11 -6.48
N VAL A 132 -8.14 -1.27 -6.04
CA VAL A 132 -7.42 -1.43 -4.77
C VAL A 132 -6.03 -1.96 -5.08
N VAL A 133 -5.00 -1.24 -4.65
CA VAL A 133 -3.60 -1.67 -4.78
C VAL A 133 -3.00 -1.81 -3.38
N THR A 134 -2.43 -2.96 -3.09
CA THR A 134 -1.87 -3.30 -1.78
C THR A 134 -0.35 -3.36 -1.86
N ILE A 135 0.35 -2.77 -0.89
CA ILE A 135 1.82 -2.90 -0.78
C ILE A 135 2.15 -4.12 0.07
N THR A 136 2.73 -5.15 -0.57
CA THR A 136 3.16 -6.40 0.06
C THR A 136 4.68 -6.44 0.26
N ALA A 137 5.35 -7.51 -0.06
CA ALA A 137 6.82 -7.61 -0.04
C ALA A 137 7.28 -8.80 -0.89
N ALA A 138 8.30 -8.64 -1.71
CA ALA A 138 8.87 -9.72 -2.52
C ALA A 138 9.35 -10.93 -1.69
N LEU A 139 9.73 -10.70 -0.43
CA LEU A 139 10.08 -11.74 0.54
C LEU A 139 8.93 -12.72 0.86
N ALA A 140 7.67 -12.37 0.55
CA ALA A 140 6.54 -13.27 0.79
C ALA A 140 6.58 -14.47 -0.18
N ASP A 141 7.00 -14.24 -1.42
CA ASP A 141 7.13 -15.28 -2.42
C ASP A 141 8.49 -15.99 -2.36
N ASN A 142 9.56 -15.24 -2.08
CA ASN A 142 10.92 -15.79 -2.14
C ASN A 142 11.77 -15.37 -0.93
N PRO A 143 11.86 -16.22 0.11
CA PRO A 143 12.63 -15.97 1.31
C PRO A 143 14.14 -15.80 1.01
N ILE A 144 14.78 -14.84 1.64
CA ILE A 144 16.22 -14.61 1.56
C ILE A 144 16.90 -15.15 2.82
N ALA A 145 17.95 -15.97 2.65
CA ALA A 145 18.72 -16.49 3.77
C ALA A 145 19.28 -15.35 4.63
N GLY A 146 19.12 -15.47 5.95
CA GLY A 146 19.56 -14.44 6.91
C GLY A 146 18.55 -13.31 7.18
N VAL A 147 17.42 -13.24 6.45
CA VAL A 147 16.35 -12.30 6.73
C VAL A 147 15.24 -13.00 7.52
N THR A 148 15.20 -12.79 8.84
CA THR A 148 14.26 -13.43 9.77
C THR A 148 13.01 -12.57 9.93
N ALA A 149 12.05 -12.66 9.02
CA ALA A 149 10.86 -11.83 8.99
C ALA A 149 9.55 -12.64 8.91
N SER A 150 9.55 -13.87 9.43
CA SER A 150 8.45 -14.83 9.25
C SER A 150 7.09 -14.29 9.66
N LEU A 151 6.98 -13.62 10.80
CA LEU A 151 5.69 -13.07 11.26
C LEU A 151 5.20 -11.91 10.36
N SER A 152 6.12 -11.06 9.88
CA SER A 152 5.81 -10.04 8.88
C SER A 152 5.31 -10.68 7.58
N MET A 153 5.90 -11.82 7.16
CA MET A 153 5.50 -12.53 5.94
C MET A 153 4.14 -13.23 6.07
N ILE A 154 3.72 -13.65 7.26
CA ILE A 154 2.34 -14.14 7.48
C ILE A 154 1.34 -13.06 7.06
N THR A 155 1.57 -11.81 7.45
CA THR A 155 0.65 -10.72 7.09
C THR A 155 0.78 -10.32 5.61
N LYS A 156 1.98 -10.19 5.08
CA LYS A 156 2.21 -9.76 3.69
C LYS A 156 1.79 -10.83 2.67
N GLY A 157 2.11 -12.09 2.89
CA GLY A 157 1.65 -13.20 2.05
C GLY A 157 0.13 -13.41 2.13
N GLY A 158 -0.46 -13.19 3.33
CA GLY A 158 -1.92 -13.16 3.48
C GLY A 158 -2.59 -12.08 2.64
N LEU A 159 -1.97 -10.89 2.53
CA LEU A 159 -2.47 -9.80 1.67
C LEU A 159 -2.39 -10.16 0.18
N GLU A 160 -1.39 -10.89 -0.28
CA GLU A 160 -1.31 -11.37 -1.66
C GLU A 160 -2.39 -12.39 -1.98
N THR A 161 -2.61 -13.32 -1.06
CA THR A 161 -3.66 -14.32 -1.19
C THR A 161 -5.04 -13.66 -1.26
N VAL A 162 -5.36 -12.75 -0.33
CA VAL A 162 -6.67 -12.07 -0.32
C VAL A 162 -6.86 -11.16 -1.53
N THR A 163 -5.78 -10.56 -2.07
CA THR A 163 -5.84 -9.76 -3.31
C THR A 163 -6.41 -10.59 -4.46
N ARG A 164 -5.92 -11.82 -4.67
CA ARG A 164 -6.40 -12.73 -5.72
C ARG A 164 -7.86 -13.14 -5.50
N HIS A 165 -8.25 -13.41 -4.26
CA HIS A 165 -9.65 -13.76 -3.92
C HIS A 165 -10.62 -12.60 -4.16
N LEU A 166 -10.27 -11.39 -3.70
CA LEU A 166 -11.10 -10.20 -3.91
C LEU A 166 -11.17 -9.80 -5.38
N ALA A 167 -10.10 -10.00 -6.15
CA ALA A 167 -10.12 -9.78 -7.59
C ALA A 167 -11.19 -10.64 -8.27
N MET A 168 -11.33 -11.92 -7.90
CA MET A 168 -12.38 -12.80 -8.43
C MET A 168 -13.77 -12.44 -7.91
N GLU A 169 -13.88 -12.09 -6.63
CA GLU A 169 -15.16 -11.75 -5.99
C GLU A 169 -15.82 -10.53 -6.63
N TYR A 170 -15.01 -9.49 -6.94
CA TYR A 170 -15.52 -8.20 -7.41
C TYR A 170 -15.32 -7.94 -8.92
N ALA A 171 -14.79 -8.90 -9.68
CA ALA A 171 -14.50 -8.74 -11.12
C ALA A 171 -15.73 -8.24 -11.94
N LYS A 172 -16.90 -8.83 -11.70
CA LYS A 172 -18.16 -8.46 -12.41
C LYS A 172 -18.64 -7.04 -12.10
N GLN A 173 -18.12 -6.43 -11.03
CA GLN A 173 -18.43 -5.07 -10.63
C GLN A 173 -17.36 -4.08 -11.08
N HIS A 174 -16.38 -4.56 -11.86
CA HIS A 174 -15.24 -3.77 -12.33
C HIS A 174 -14.40 -3.14 -11.20
N ILE A 175 -14.40 -3.76 -9.99
CA ILE A 175 -13.52 -3.38 -8.91
C ILE A 175 -12.31 -4.32 -8.95
N ARG A 176 -11.15 -3.76 -9.22
CA ARG A 176 -9.90 -4.50 -9.44
C ARG A 176 -9.06 -4.50 -8.16
N PHE A 177 -8.40 -5.62 -7.92
CA PHE A 177 -7.49 -5.80 -6.79
C PHE A 177 -6.16 -6.29 -7.30
N ASN A 178 -5.09 -5.54 -6.99
CA ASN A 178 -3.72 -5.90 -7.33
C ASN A 178 -2.80 -5.61 -6.15
N ALA A 179 -1.60 -6.14 -6.19
CA ALA A 179 -0.56 -5.87 -5.23
C ALA A 179 0.74 -5.41 -5.92
N VAL A 180 1.50 -4.58 -5.25
CA VAL A 180 2.90 -4.32 -5.56
C VAL A 180 3.72 -4.98 -4.45
N ALA A 181 4.70 -5.80 -4.84
CA ALA A 181 5.62 -6.49 -3.96
C ALA A 181 7.03 -5.88 -4.08
N PRO A 182 7.38 -4.90 -3.24
CA PRO A 182 8.70 -4.29 -3.24
C PRO A 182 9.78 -5.26 -2.75
N GLY A 183 10.98 -5.12 -3.31
CA GLY A 183 12.23 -5.56 -2.69
C GLY A 183 12.73 -4.56 -1.63
N ALA A 184 14.06 -4.37 -1.55
CA ALA A 184 14.63 -3.29 -0.75
C ALA A 184 14.35 -1.94 -1.43
N VAL A 185 13.81 -0.98 -0.66
CA VAL A 185 13.47 0.37 -1.14
C VAL A 185 14.18 1.41 -0.29
N ASP A 186 14.74 2.44 -0.91
CA ASP A 186 15.41 3.55 -0.21
C ASP A 186 14.37 4.39 0.56
N THR A 187 14.14 4.04 1.82
CA THR A 187 13.14 4.63 2.71
C THR A 187 13.70 4.79 4.12
N PRO A 188 13.05 5.57 4.99
CA PRO A 188 13.41 5.64 6.41
C PRO A 188 13.43 4.28 7.13
N LEU A 189 12.73 3.26 6.63
CA LEU A 189 12.79 1.90 7.18
C LEU A 189 14.21 1.31 7.12
N HIS A 190 14.97 1.67 6.11
CA HIS A 190 16.33 1.20 5.85
C HIS A 190 17.42 2.23 6.16
N ALA A 191 17.11 3.29 6.92
CA ALA A 191 18.05 4.37 7.21
C ALA A 191 19.37 3.93 7.88
N ASN A 192 19.33 2.80 8.60
CA ASN A 192 20.49 2.24 9.31
C ASN A 192 21.12 1.05 8.57
N ASP A 193 20.60 0.65 7.43
CA ASP A 193 21.13 -0.46 6.64
C ASP A 193 22.21 0.03 5.66
N SER A 194 23.22 -0.80 5.39
CA SER A 194 24.20 -0.51 4.35
C SER A 194 23.53 -0.64 2.97
N LYS A 195 23.66 0.39 2.13
CA LYS A 195 23.10 0.39 0.77
C LYS A 195 23.67 -0.74 -0.09
N GLU A 196 24.97 -1.06 0.09
CA GLU A 196 25.62 -2.17 -0.59
C GLU A 196 24.99 -3.51 -0.18
N SER A 197 24.72 -3.69 1.12
CA SER A 197 24.06 -4.91 1.62
C SER A 197 22.62 -5.06 1.11
N LEU A 198 21.90 -3.95 0.99
CA LEU A 198 20.54 -3.96 0.43
C LEU A 198 20.58 -4.24 -1.07
N ALA A 199 21.46 -3.60 -1.83
CA ALA A 199 21.63 -3.80 -3.26
C ALA A 199 22.02 -5.24 -3.61
N ALA A 200 22.87 -5.87 -2.79
CA ALA A 200 23.26 -7.28 -2.95
C ALA A 200 22.09 -8.28 -2.78
N ARG A 201 20.90 -7.82 -2.37
CA ARG A 201 19.70 -8.66 -2.26
C ARG A 201 18.89 -8.75 -3.55
N SER A 202 19.36 -8.17 -4.64
CA SER A 202 18.72 -8.26 -5.95
C SER A 202 19.72 -8.58 -7.06
N PRO A 203 19.33 -9.33 -8.10
CA PRO A 203 20.20 -9.63 -9.25
C PRO A 203 20.69 -8.38 -9.99
N MET A 204 19.87 -7.30 -10.00
CA MET A 204 20.27 -6.03 -10.60
C MET A 204 21.30 -5.25 -9.76
N ALA A 205 21.63 -5.72 -8.57
CA ALA A 205 22.55 -5.05 -7.63
C ALA A 205 22.19 -3.58 -7.37
N THR A 206 20.88 -3.29 -7.32
CA THR A 206 20.32 -1.96 -7.08
C THR A 206 19.26 -2.01 -5.98
N ILE A 207 18.95 -0.84 -5.42
CA ILE A 207 17.85 -0.62 -4.50
C ILE A 207 16.76 0.13 -5.28
N SER A 208 15.50 -0.26 -5.12
CA SER A 208 14.38 0.48 -5.71
C SER A 208 14.24 1.86 -5.05
N THR A 209 13.82 2.84 -5.81
CA THR A 209 13.41 4.15 -5.30
C THR A 209 11.94 4.12 -4.89
N VAL A 210 11.48 5.11 -4.13
CA VAL A 210 10.06 5.25 -3.79
C VAL A 210 9.23 5.58 -5.04
N GLU A 211 9.83 6.23 -6.04
CA GLU A 211 9.23 6.57 -7.33
C GLU A 211 9.00 5.32 -8.19
N ASP A 212 9.88 4.31 -8.14
CA ASP A 212 9.68 3.02 -8.82
C ASP A 212 8.41 2.34 -8.31
N ILE A 213 8.22 2.33 -6.99
CA ILE A 213 7.04 1.75 -6.36
C ILE A 213 5.79 2.58 -6.69
N ALA A 214 5.86 3.90 -6.59
CA ALA A 214 4.75 4.78 -6.90
C ALA A 214 4.28 4.64 -8.37
N SER A 215 5.23 4.50 -9.31
CA SER A 215 4.93 4.28 -10.72
C SER A 215 4.21 2.96 -10.97
N ALA A 216 4.62 1.88 -10.29
CA ALA A 216 3.95 0.58 -10.35
C ALA A 216 2.52 0.65 -9.77
N VAL A 217 2.32 1.36 -8.66
CA VAL A 217 1.01 1.57 -8.05
C VAL A 217 0.07 2.32 -8.98
N VAL A 218 0.54 3.42 -9.57
CA VAL A 218 -0.24 4.20 -10.54
C VAL A 218 -0.60 3.34 -11.76
N TYR A 219 0.38 2.60 -12.31
CA TYR A 219 0.14 1.69 -13.43
C TYR A 219 -0.99 0.69 -13.11
N LEU A 220 -0.92 -0.01 -11.99
CA LEU A 220 -1.96 -0.99 -11.61
C LEU A 220 -3.31 -0.31 -11.32
N THR A 221 -3.29 0.93 -10.83
CA THR A 221 -4.53 1.69 -10.59
C THR A 221 -5.22 2.06 -11.90
N GLU A 222 -4.47 2.39 -12.95
CA GLU A 222 -5.00 2.85 -14.23
C GLU A 222 -5.18 1.73 -15.28
N ALA A 223 -4.53 0.58 -15.11
CA ALA A 223 -4.58 -0.55 -16.03
C ALA A 223 -5.91 -1.32 -15.93
N HIS A 224 -6.88 -0.99 -16.77
CA HIS A 224 -8.27 -1.46 -16.69
C HIS A 224 -8.46 -2.98 -16.85
N GLN A 225 -7.52 -3.70 -17.46
CA GLN A 225 -7.62 -5.15 -17.71
C GLN A 225 -6.74 -5.98 -16.77
N ILE A 226 -6.14 -5.35 -15.73
CA ILE A 226 -5.28 -6.05 -14.78
C ILE A 226 -6.00 -6.15 -13.44
N THR A 227 -6.21 -7.38 -12.97
CA THR A 227 -6.74 -7.70 -11.63
C THR A 227 -6.22 -9.06 -11.16
N GLY A 228 -5.93 -9.18 -9.87
CA GLY A 228 -5.39 -10.39 -9.25
C GLY A 228 -3.86 -10.53 -9.34
N GLU A 229 -3.17 -9.51 -9.88
CA GLU A 229 -1.72 -9.54 -10.07
C GLU A 229 -0.95 -9.08 -8.83
N VAL A 230 0.23 -9.69 -8.66
CA VAL A 230 1.27 -9.24 -7.73
C VAL A 230 2.46 -8.81 -8.56
N LEU A 231 2.64 -7.50 -8.69
CA LEU A 231 3.73 -6.91 -9.47
C LEU A 231 4.97 -6.73 -8.59
N HIS A 232 6.01 -7.48 -8.87
CA HIS A 232 7.29 -7.36 -8.18
C HIS A 232 8.08 -6.14 -8.70
N VAL A 233 8.54 -5.31 -7.74
CA VAL A 233 9.42 -4.17 -7.99
C VAL A 233 10.62 -4.34 -7.06
N ASP A 234 11.53 -5.26 -7.42
CA ASP A 234 12.54 -5.80 -6.51
C ASP A 234 13.89 -6.11 -7.19
N GLY A 235 14.06 -5.65 -8.44
CA GLY A 235 15.27 -5.92 -9.21
C GLY A 235 15.52 -7.40 -9.50
N GLY A 236 14.44 -8.21 -9.52
CA GLY A 236 14.46 -9.65 -9.79
C GLY A 236 14.73 -10.54 -8.56
N ALA A 237 14.71 -9.98 -7.36
CA ALA A 237 15.00 -10.73 -6.13
C ALA A 237 14.07 -11.93 -5.91
N HIS A 238 12.80 -11.84 -6.38
CA HIS A 238 11.83 -12.92 -6.28
C HIS A 238 12.12 -14.13 -7.19
N LEU A 239 13.04 -14.03 -8.16
CA LEU A 239 13.33 -15.11 -9.10
C LEU A 239 14.21 -16.23 -8.52
N GLY A 240 14.71 -16.09 -7.31
CA GLY A 240 15.51 -17.09 -6.64
C GLY A 240 16.97 -16.71 -6.47
N LYS A 241 17.83 -17.76 -6.33
CA LYS A 241 19.27 -17.58 -6.13
C LYS A 241 19.94 -17.32 -7.48
N TRP A 242 20.80 -16.31 -7.53
CA TRP A 242 21.63 -15.94 -8.68
C TRP A 242 23.10 -15.96 -8.32
#